data_b08bdd016b6278661b5d497dfd75a701
#
_entry.id   b08bdd016b6278661b5d497dfd75a701
#
_cell.length_a   1.000
_cell.length_b   1.000
_cell.length_c   1.000
_cell.angle_alpha   90.00
_cell.angle_beta   90.00
_cell.angle_gamma   90.00
#
_symmetry.space_group_name_H-M   'P 1'
#
loop_
_entity.id
_entity.type
_entity.pdbx_description
1 polymer ?
#
loop_
_entity_poly.entity_id
_entity_poly.type
_entity_poly.pdbx_seq_one_letter_code
_entity_poly.pdbx_strand_id
1 'polypeptide(L)'
;MSLWITLVGGVIAAASTGVALGAALGLTGLFILYFFSNGATSIAIDAIWNVFNSFTLSAVPMFILLGEILLRSGISERAYSAFAPVFRNIPGGLLHTNIAVCTLFGAVSGSSLSTAAAVGSVAYPEMSKRGYDQDTVVGSLAGGGTLGLLIPPSLSFLIYGALTETSIGRLFAAGIIPGMMVGAMFMTYLLVKCLRNPAIAPHDPNRSSLLNILKGFRHIWPLLLLIFAVIGSIVFGVATPTESAGVGVVLAILICSVWGDLTLSKLIVAIYQSVLLFT
;
A
#
# COMPACT_ATOMS: atom_id res chain seq x y z
N MET A 1 -30.49 13.80 -15.48
CA MET A 1 -30.27 12.47 -16.06
C MET A 1 -29.28 12.49 -17.24
N SER A 2 -29.36 13.48 -18.14
CA SER A 2 -28.41 13.64 -19.25
C SER A 2 -26.93 13.82 -18.82
N LEU A 3 -26.65 14.56 -17.76
CA LEU A 3 -25.30 14.83 -17.28
C LEU A 3 -24.57 13.55 -16.82
N TRP A 4 -25.23 12.67 -16.06
CA TRP A 4 -24.66 11.39 -15.64
C TRP A 4 -24.40 10.43 -16.81
N ILE A 5 -25.32 10.41 -17.79
CA ILE A 5 -25.14 9.59 -19.00
C ILE A 5 -23.96 10.12 -19.80
N THR A 6 -23.82 11.45 -19.93
CA THR A 6 -22.68 12.07 -20.63
C THR A 6 -21.38 11.79 -19.91
N LEU A 7 -21.35 11.84 -18.57
CA LEU A 7 -20.14 11.56 -17.78
C LEU A 7 -19.70 10.11 -17.96
N VAL A 8 -20.59 9.15 -17.71
CA VAL A 8 -20.26 7.72 -17.80
C VAL A 8 -19.98 7.32 -19.26
N GLY A 9 -20.83 7.74 -20.20
CA GLY A 9 -20.66 7.46 -21.62
C GLY A 9 -19.39 8.10 -22.21
N GLY A 10 -19.10 9.34 -21.83
CA GLY A 10 -17.90 10.06 -22.27
C GLY A 10 -16.61 9.42 -21.75
N VAL A 11 -16.57 9.01 -20.48
CA VAL A 11 -15.41 8.30 -19.91
C VAL A 11 -15.21 6.95 -20.59
N ILE A 12 -16.28 6.16 -20.80
CA ILE A 12 -16.19 4.87 -21.49
C ILE A 12 -15.72 5.06 -22.94
N ALA A 13 -16.28 6.04 -23.66
CA ALA A 13 -15.90 6.34 -25.03
C ALA A 13 -14.43 6.80 -25.13
N ALA A 14 -13.99 7.69 -24.25
CA ALA A 14 -12.60 8.14 -24.24
C ALA A 14 -11.63 7.01 -23.83
N ALA A 15 -11.99 6.19 -22.83
CA ALA A 15 -11.17 5.05 -22.42
C ALA A 15 -11.07 3.96 -23.50
N SER A 16 -12.13 3.77 -24.32
CA SER A 16 -12.11 2.80 -25.43
C SER A 16 -11.11 3.16 -26.55
N THR A 17 -10.67 4.41 -26.64
CA THR A 17 -9.61 4.86 -27.57
C THR A 17 -8.20 4.55 -27.10
N GLY A 18 -8.01 3.94 -25.92
CA GLY A 18 -6.71 3.65 -25.34
C GLY A 18 -6.03 4.85 -24.67
N VAL A 19 -6.73 5.96 -24.50
CA VAL A 19 -6.22 7.14 -23.79
C VAL A 19 -6.14 6.84 -22.29
N ALA A 20 -5.12 7.37 -21.62
CA ALA A 20 -4.97 7.24 -20.16
C ALA A 20 -6.25 7.69 -19.44
N LEU A 21 -6.66 6.94 -18.41
CA LEU A 21 -7.92 7.17 -17.68
C LEU A 21 -8.03 8.60 -17.12
N GLY A 22 -6.91 9.18 -16.63
CA GLY A 22 -6.87 10.57 -16.17
C GLY A 22 -7.19 11.57 -17.26
N ALA A 23 -6.64 11.38 -18.47
CA ALA A 23 -6.95 12.21 -19.61
C ALA A 23 -8.40 12.01 -20.09
N ALA A 24 -8.93 10.79 -20.06
CA ALA A 24 -10.33 10.50 -20.38
C ALA A 24 -11.29 11.23 -19.44
N LEU A 25 -11.01 11.21 -18.14
CA LEU A 25 -11.76 11.95 -17.11
C LEU A 25 -11.67 13.46 -17.32
N GLY A 26 -10.46 13.98 -17.56
CA GLY A 26 -10.23 15.40 -17.81
C GLY A 26 -10.96 15.93 -19.04
N LEU A 27 -10.85 15.21 -20.16
CA LEU A 27 -11.56 15.58 -21.41
C LEU A 27 -13.07 15.53 -21.26
N THR A 28 -13.60 14.49 -20.60
CA THR A 28 -15.04 14.37 -20.31
C THR A 28 -15.51 15.48 -19.39
N GLY A 29 -14.72 15.83 -18.36
CA GLY A 29 -15.01 16.95 -17.45
C GLY A 29 -15.06 18.29 -18.19
N LEU A 30 -14.07 18.58 -19.04
CA LEU A 30 -14.04 19.78 -19.87
C LEU A 30 -15.24 19.84 -20.84
N PHE A 31 -15.58 18.72 -21.44
CA PHE A 31 -16.76 18.63 -22.32
C PHE A 31 -18.05 18.96 -21.56
N ILE A 32 -18.22 18.43 -20.36
CA ILE A 32 -19.39 18.71 -19.52
C ILE A 32 -19.42 20.20 -19.11
N LEU A 33 -18.29 20.77 -18.69
CA LEU A 33 -18.22 22.18 -18.32
C LEU A 33 -18.56 23.10 -19.49
N TYR A 34 -18.11 22.76 -20.69
CA TYR A 34 -18.39 23.55 -21.88
C TYR A 34 -19.88 23.51 -22.29
N PHE A 35 -20.45 22.30 -22.38
CA PHE A 35 -21.82 22.14 -22.91
C PHE A 35 -22.94 22.27 -21.85
N PHE A 36 -22.69 21.92 -20.59
CA PHE A 36 -23.71 21.91 -19.54
C PHE A 36 -23.57 23.05 -18.52
N SER A 37 -22.44 23.76 -18.52
CA SER A 37 -22.16 24.86 -17.57
C SER A 37 -21.84 26.19 -18.29
N ASN A 38 -22.48 26.45 -19.42
CA ASN A 38 -22.35 27.68 -20.20
C ASN A 38 -20.91 28.10 -20.50
N GLY A 39 -20.04 27.14 -20.80
CA GLY A 39 -18.65 27.41 -21.17
C GLY A 39 -17.73 27.72 -19.97
N ALA A 40 -18.10 27.38 -18.77
CA ALA A 40 -17.33 27.66 -17.54
C ALA A 40 -16.05 26.80 -17.42
N THR A 41 -15.24 26.74 -18.48
CA THR A 41 -13.98 25.97 -18.53
C THR A 41 -12.89 26.55 -17.62
N SER A 42 -13.01 27.82 -17.21
CA SER A 42 -12.14 28.45 -16.20
C SER A 42 -12.16 27.68 -14.86
N ILE A 43 -13.32 27.09 -14.48
CA ILE A 43 -13.44 26.28 -13.27
C ILE A 43 -12.48 25.07 -13.29
N ALA A 44 -12.27 24.47 -14.48
CA ALA A 44 -11.31 23.37 -14.59
C ALA A 44 -9.86 23.84 -14.41
N ILE A 45 -9.53 25.02 -14.93
CA ILE A 45 -8.19 25.62 -14.78
C ILE A 45 -7.94 25.93 -13.30
N ASP A 46 -8.89 26.55 -12.63
CA ASP A 46 -8.78 26.85 -11.20
C ASP A 46 -8.69 25.58 -10.36
N ALA A 47 -9.49 24.56 -10.67
CA ALA A 47 -9.43 23.26 -9.98
C ALA A 47 -8.06 22.59 -10.16
N ILE A 48 -7.53 22.55 -11.38
CA ILE A 48 -6.20 22.01 -11.68
C ILE A 48 -5.13 22.80 -10.91
N TRP A 49 -5.19 24.14 -10.96
CA TRP A 49 -4.25 25.01 -10.24
C TRP A 49 -4.28 24.76 -8.72
N ASN A 50 -5.45 24.67 -8.13
CA ASN A 50 -5.60 24.40 -6.70
C ASN A 50 -5.06 23.03 -6.30
N VAL A 51 -5.26 21.99 -7.12
CA VAL A 51 -4.70 20.67 -6.89
C VAL A 51 -3.17 20.68 -6.94
N PHE A 52 -2.58 21.29 -7.97
CA PHE A 52 -1.11 21.37 -8.10
C PHE A 52 -0.47 22.24 -7.03
N ASN A 53 -1.18 23.25 -6.53
CA ASN A 53 -0.69 24.17 -5.50
C ASN A 53 -1.01 23.70 -4.08
N SER A 54 -1.64 22.53 -3.92
CA SER A 54 -1.99 21.97 -2.61
C SER A 54 -0.74 21.45 -1.88
N PHE A 55 -0.39 22.11 -0.76
CA PHE A 55 0.70 21.64 0.11
C PHE A 55 0.46 20.23 0.64
N THR A 56 -0.78 19.88 0.89
CA THR A 56 -1.16 18.55 1.39
C THR A 56 -0.85 17.44 0.39
N LEU A 57 -1.05 17.69 -0.91
CA LEU A 57 -0.76 16.71 -1.97
C LEU A 57 0.74 16.52 -2.20
N SER A 58 1.60 17.44 -1.73
CA SER A 58 3.05 17.24 -1.77
C SER A 58 3.53 16.07 -0.90
N ALA A 59 2.72 15.60 0.04
CA ALA A 59 2.98 14.36 0.79
C ALA A 59 2.93 13.11 -0.09
N VAL A 60 2.13 13.11 -1.16
CA VAL A 60 1.92 11.94 -2.05
C VAL A 60 3.23 11.44 -2.66
N PRO A 61 4.02 12.26 -3.39
CA PRO A 61 5.29 11.81 -3.96
C PRO A 61 6.29 11.33 -2.88
N MET A 62 6.27 11.92 -1.67
CA MET A 62 7.13 11.50 -0.58
C MET A 62 6.75 10.12 -0.04
N PHE A 63 5.46 9.81 0.11
CA PHE A 63 5.01 8.47 0.52
C PHE A 63 5.26 7.42 -0.58
N ILE A 64 5.12 7.77 -1.86
CA ILE A 64 5.49 6.90 -2.97
C ILE A 64 6.99 6.58 -2.89
N LEU A 65 7.84 7.59 -2.71
CA LEU A 65 9.28 7.42 -2.58
C LEU A 65 9.64 6.54 -1.37
N LEU A 66 8.98 6.74 -0.24
CA LEU A 66 9.17 5.92 0.96
C LEU A 66 8.84 4.45 0.67
N GLY A 67 7.74 4.16 0.00
CA GLY A 67 7.35 2.81 -0.42
C GLY A 67 8.37 2.18 -1.39
N GLU A 68 8.85 2.93 -2.38
CA GLU A 68 9.85 2.48 -3.35
C GLU A 68 11.22 2.17 -2.70
N ILE A 69 11.65 2.98 -1.72
CA ILE A 69 12.88 2.73 -0.95
C ILE A 69 12.76 1.39 -0.21
N LEU A 70 11.65 1.16 0.48
CA LEU A 70 11.42 -0.08 1.23
C LEU A 70 11.34 -1.30 0.31
N LEU A 71 10.64 -1.17 -0.82
CA LEU A 71 10.52 -2.23 -1.82
C LEU A 71 11.90 -2.72 -2.32
N ARG A 72 12.84 -1.78 -2.54
CA ARG A 72 14.16 -2.09 -3.13
C ARG A 72 15.24 -2.40 -2.11
N SER A 73 14.96 -2.18 -0.84
CA SER A 73 15.93 -2.36 0.26
C SER A 73 16.07 -3.79 0.76
N GLY A 74 15.26 -4.76 0.27
CA GLY A 74 15.24 -6.13 0.79
C GLY A 74 14.57 -6.29 2.17
N ILE A 75 14.00 -5.22 2.72
CA ILE A 75 13.29 -5.28 4.02
C ILE A 75 12.07 -6.20 3.96
N SER A 76 11.41 -6.34 2.80
CA SER A 76 10.29 -7.27 2.60
C SER A 76 10.68 -8.72 2.90
N GLU A 77 11.86 -9.15 2.44
CA GLU A 77 12.39 -10.49 2.70
C GLU A 77 12.67 -10.71 4.19
N ARG A 78 13.26 -9.72 4.85
CA ARG A 78 13.53 -9.76 6.30
C ARG A 78 12.23 -9.78 7.11
N ALA A 79 11.24 -8.97 6.74
CA ALA A 79 9.93 -8.98 7.36
C ALA A 79 9.24 -10.32 7.18
N TYR A 80 9.27 -10.89 5.97
CA TYR A 80 8.70 -12.19 5.70
C TYR A 80 9.34 -13.30 6.53
N SER A 81 10.66 -13.36 6.55
CA SER A 81 11.43 -14.33 7.32
C SER A 81 11.18 -14.22 8.83
N ALA A 82 10.94 -13.02 9.33
CA ALA A 82 10.68 -12.76 10.73
C ALA A 82 9.24 -13.13 11.17
N PHE A 83 8.25 -12.96 10.27
CA PHE A 83 6.85 -13.34 10.55
C PHE A 83 6.57 -14.82 10.27
N ALA A 84 7.30 -15.48 9.38
CA ALA A 84 7.08 -16.89 9.04
C ALA A 84 7.05 -17.81 10.27
N PRO A 85 7.95 -17.68 11.30
CA PRO A 85 7.89 -18.49 12.50
C PRO A 85 6.63 -18.27 13.35
N VAL A 86 6.03 -17.07 13.31
CA VAL A 86 4.84 -16.72 14.13
C VAL A 86 3.64 -17.56 13.73
N PHE A 87 3.43 -17.71 12.42
CA PHE A 87 2.26 -18.38 11.86
C PHE A 87 2.49 -19.86 11.51
N ARG A 88 3.73 -20.35 11.62
CA ARG A 88 4.12 -21.73 11.26
C ARG A 88 3.26 -22.80 11.91
N ASN A 89 2.83 -22.58 13.14
CA ASN A 89 2.04 -23.55 13.92
C ASN A 89 0.52 -23.48 13.64
N ILE A 90 0.08 -22.51 12.83
CA ILE A 90 -1.34 -22.27 12.50
C ILE A 90 -1.63 -22.95 11.14
N PRO A 91 -2.78 -23.64 10.97
CA PRO A 91 -3.18 -24.14 9.67
C PRO A 91 -3.21 -23.03 8.61
N GLY A 92 -2.50 -23.23 7.50
CA GLY A 92 -2.29 -22.17 6.52
C GLY A 92 -0.91 -21.52 6.59
N GLY A 93 -0.21 -21.60 7.72
CA GLY A 93 1.20 -21.19 7.88
C GLY A 93 1.58 -19.90 7.14
N LEU A 94 2.35 -20.03 6.07
CA LEU A 94 2.86 -18.89 5.29
C LEU A 94 1.77 -18.06 4.59
N LEU A 95 0.55 -18.58 4.37
CA LEU A 95 -0.57 -17.78 3.86
C LEU A 95 -0.96 -16.66 4.85
N HIS A 96 -0.93 -16.94 6.15
CA HIS A 96 -1.13 -15.93 7.18
C HIS A 96 0.03 -14.94 7.25
N THR A 97 1.26 -15.42 7.01
CA THR A 97 2.45 -14.57 6.89
C THR A 97 2.28 -13.57 5.75
N ASN A 98 1.72 -13.98 4.59
CA ASN A 98 1.44 -13.06 3.48
C ASN A 98 0.53 -11.91 3.94
N ILE A 99 -0.59 -12.21 4.61
CA ILE A 99 -1.52 -11.17 5.08
C ILE A 99 -0.84 -10.25 6.10
N ALA A 100 -0.11 -10.81 7.08
CA ALA A 100 0.55 -10.02 8.11
C ALA A 100 1.64 -9.09 7.53
N VAL A 101 2.47 -9.62 6.62
CA VAL A 101 3.53 -8.82 5.98
C VAL A 101 2.93 -7.80 5.02
N CYS A 102 1.88 -8.15 4.25
CA CYS A 102 1.15 -7.19 3.42
C CYS A 102 0.52 -6.07 4.26
N THR A 103 -0.02 -6.39 5.44
CA THR A 103 -0.54 -5.39 6.39
C THR A 103 0.52 -4.38 6.80
N LEU A 104 1.71 -4.85 7.17
CA LEU A 104 2.82 -3.98 7.57
C LEU A 104 3.41 -3.20 6.39
N PHE A 105 3.61 -3.88 5.27
CA PHE A 105 4.14 -3.22 4.07
C PHE A 105 3.15 -2.22 3.49
N GLY A 106 1.87 -2.56 3.51
CA GLY A 106 0.79 -1.68 3.13
C GLY A 106 0.75 -0.39 3.93
N ALA A 107 0.96 -0.52 5.26
CA ALA A 107 1.06 0.62 6.19
C ALA A 107 2.24 1.56 5.91
N VAL A 108 3.13 1.26 4.99
CA VAL A 108 4.26 2.13 4.63
C VAL A 108 4.23 2.53 3.16
N SER A 109 3.88 1.58 2.27
CA SER A 109 3.84 1.85 0.83
C SER A 109 2.60 2.65 0.40
N GLY A 110 1.50 2.54 1.16
CA GLY A 110 0.23 3.18 0.81
C GLY A 110 -0.38 2.72 -0.53
N SER A 111 0.20 1.69 -1.15
CA SER A 111 -0.13 1.22 -2.49
C SER A 111 -0.37 -0.30 -2.50
N SER A 112 -1.51 -0.72 -3.05
CA SER A 112 -1.84 -2.15 -3.16
C SER A 112 -0.89 -2.90 -4.11
N LEU A 113 -0.56 -2.28 -5.23
CA LEU A 113 0.31 -2.90 -6.24
C LEU A 113 1.73 -3.08 -5.72
N SER A 114 2.31 -2.02 -5.13
CA SER A 114 3.66 -2.08 -4.55
C SER A 114 3.72 -3.09 -3.41
N THR A 115 2.69 -3.15 -2.55
CA THR A 115 2.61 -4.14 -1.46
C THR A 115 2.56 -5.57 -1.99
N ALA A 116 1.66 -5.85 -2.94
CA ALA A 116 1.53 -7.18 -3.53
C ALA A 116 2.81 -7.61 -4.26
N ALA A 117 3.46 -6.70 -5.00
CA ALA A 117 4.70 -6.96 -5.69
C ALA A 117 5.86 -7.22 -4.72
N ALA A 118 6.02 -6.40 -3.67
CA ALA A 118 7.07 -6.53 -2.67
C ALA A 118 7.00 -7.86 -1.92
N VAL A 119 5.82 -8.19 -1.41
CA VAL A 119 5.62 -9.43 -0.65
C VAL A 119 5.58 -10.63 -1.58
N GLY A 120 4.95 -10.51 -2.74
CA GLY A 120 4.82 -11.57 -3.74
C GLY A 120 6.16 -12.03 -4.31
N SER A 121 7.11 -11.12 -4.53
CA SER A 121 8.45 -11.45 -5.03
C SER A 121 9.22 -12.41 -4.10
N VAL A 122 8.95 -12.35 -2.81
CA VAL A 122 9.57 -13.21 -1.78
C VAL A 122 8.69 -14.44 -1.49
N ALA A 123 7.41 -14.21 -1.27
CA ALA A 123 6.49 -15.24 -0.80
C ALA A 123 6.17 -16.29 -1.86
N TYR A 124 5.91 -15.85 -3.10
CA TYR A 124 5.48 -16.76 -4.16
C TYR A 124 6.50 -17.86 -4.49
N PRO A 125 7.81 -17.55 -4.72
CA PRO A 125 8.81 -18.58 -4.97
C PRO A 125 9.00 -19.54 -3.78
N GLU A 126 8.95 -19.01 -2.55
CA GLU A 126 9.13 -19.81 -1.35
C GLU A 126 7.97 -20.79 -1.12
N MET A 127 6.74 -20.31 -1.29
CA MET A 127 5.55 -21.13 -1.10
C MET A 127 5.37 -22.16 -2.24
N SER A 128 5.74 -21.79 -3.48
CA SER A 128 5.73 -22.68 -4.63
C SER A 128 6.68 -23.87 -4.41
N LYS A 129 7.89 -23.63 -3.92
CA LYS A 129 8.87 -24.68 -3.57
C LYS A 129 8.37 -25.62 -2.47
N ARG A 130 7.53 -25.10 -1.55
CA ARG A 130 6.96 -25.88 -0.44
C ARG A 130 5.66 -26.61 -0.80
N GLY A 131 5.19 -26.51 -2.04
CA GLY A 131 3.99 -27.22 -2.51
C GLY A 131 2.67 -26.64 -2.03
N TYR A 132 2.61 -25.34 -1.72
CA TYR A 132 1.36 -24.63 -1.46
C TYR A 132 0.51 -24.54 -2.73
N ASP A 133 -0.80 -24.54 -2.57
CA ASP A 133 -1.76 -24.33 -3.67
C ASP A 133 -1.58 -22.94 -4.29
N GLN A 134 -1.21 -22.91 -5.57
CA GLN A 134 -0.82 -21.68 -6.30
C GLN A 134 -1.95 -20.65 -6.33
N ASP A 135 -3.18 -21.07 -6.57
CA ASP A 135 -4.34 -20.18 -6.65
C ASP A 135 -4.59 -19.51 -5.31
N THR A 136 -4.44 -20.26 -4.21
CA THR A 136 -4.59 -19.70 -2.85
C THR A 136 -3.44 -18.77 -2.49
N VAL A 137 -2.22 -19.06 -2.94
CA VAL A 137 -1.06 -18.18 -2.74
C VAL A 137 -1.29 -16.85 -3.45
N VAL A 138 -1.62 -16.87 -4.75
CA VAL A 138 -1.89 -15.66 -5.53
C VAL A 138 -3.07 -14.89 -4.94
N GLY A 139 -4.16 -15.58 -4.58
CA GLY A 139 -5.32 -14.97 -3.93
C GLY A 139 -4.98 -14.29 -2.59
N SER A 140 -4.11 -14.91 -1.76
CA SER A 140 -3.66 -14.33 -0.49
C SER A 140 -2.79 -13.10 -0.68
N LEU A 141 -1.94 -13.07 -1.70
CA LEU A 141 -1.11 -11.92 -2.05
C LEU A 141 -1.93 -10.78 -2.63
N ALA A 142 -2.87 -11.09 -3.53
CA ALA A 142 -3.78 -10.10 -4.10
C ALA A 142 -4.68 -9.47 -3.02
N GLY A 143 -5.32 -10.30 -2.18
CA GLY A 143 -6.14 -9.83 -1.06
C GLY A 143 -5.30 -9.06 -0.03
N GLY A 144 -4.15 -9.61 0.39
CA GLY A 144 -3.23 -8.93 1.30
C GLY A 144 -2.75 -7.58 0.76
N GLY A 145 -2.44 -7.51 -0.55
CA GLY A 145 -2.04 -6.27 -1.20
C GLY A 145 -3.07 -5.16 -1.09
N THR A 146 -4.38 -5.48 -1.13
CA THR A 146 -5.44 -4.45 -0.99
C THR A 146 -5.42 -3.74 0.36
N LEU A 147 -4.86 -4.36 1.40
CA LEU A 147 -4.68 -3.74 2.72
C LEU A 147 -3.80 -2.49 2.66
N GLY A 148 -2.90 -2.39 1.68
CA GLY A 148 -2.08 -1.20 1.46
C GLY A 148 -2.86 0.07 1.11
N LEU A 149 -4.11 -0.04 0.65
CA LEU A 149 -4.99 1.11 0.44
C LEU A 149 -5.84 1.44 1.66
N LEU A 150 -6.03 0.49 2.58
CA LEU A 150 -6.90 0.63 3.75
C LEU A 150 -6.13 1.03 5.00
N ILE A 151 -4.91 0.49 5.17
CA ILE A 151 -4.10 0.72 6.37
C ILE A 151 -3.24 1.97 6.16
N PRO A 152 -3.33 2.97 7.06
CA PRO A 152 -2.55 4.20 6.94
C PRO A 152 -1.03 3.95 7.12
N PRO A 153 -0.19 4.86 6.53
CA PRO A 153 -0.55 5.94 5.62
C PRO A 153 -0.93 5.44 4.23
N SER A 154 -2.12 5.80 3.78
CA SER A 154 -2.67 5.38 2.49
C SER A 154 -2.76 6.56 1.53
N LEU A 155 -2.31 6.37 0.29
CA LEU A 155 -2.40 7.38 -0.76
C LEU A 155 -3.85 7.77 -1.05
N SER A 156 -4.80 6.82 -0.96
CA SER A 156 -6.22 7.08 -1.16
C SER A 156 -6.78 8.03 -0.11
N PHE A 157 -6.40 7.86 1.16
CA PHE A 157 -6.83 8.78 2.23
C PHE A 157 -6.18 10.15 2.12
N LEU A 158 -4.93 10.24 1.65
CA LEU A 158 -4.26 11.52 1.39
C LEU A 158 -4.99 12.30 0.30
N ILE A 159 -5.25 11.66 -0.84
CA ILE A 159 -5.95 12.29 -1.97
C ILE A 159 -7.37 12.68 -1.56
N TYR A 160 -8.11 11.77 -0.91
CA TYR A 160 -9.46 12.06 -0.43
C TYR A 160 -9.47 13.24 0.55
N GLY A 161 -8.59 13.24 1.55
CA GLY A 161 -8.50 14.32 2.53
C GLY A 161 -8.15 15.65 1.92
N ALA A 162 -7.26 15.69 0.93
CA ALA A 162 -6.89 16.89 0.21
C ALA A 162 -8.05 17.44 -0.64
N LEU A 163 -8.80 16.57 -1.33
CA LEU A 163 -9.92 16.98 -2.19
C LEU A 163 -11.16 17.40 -1.40
N THR A 164 -11.38 16.82 -0.22
CA THR A 164 -12.56 17.11 0.63
C THR A 164 -12.26 18.05 1.79
N GLU A 165 -11.03 18.58 1.86
CA GLU A 165 -10.55 19.42 2.97
C GLU A 165 -10.74 18.75 4.36
N THR A 166 -10.76 17.42 4.38
CA THR A 166 -10.92 16.64 5.61
C THR A 166 -9.56 16.36 6.25
N SER A 167 -9.50 16.39 7.59
CA SER A 167 -8.27 16.13 8.34
C SER A 167 -7.71 14.74 8.04
N ILE A 168 -6.53 14.68 7.43
CA ILE A 168 -5.83 13.44 7.08
C ILE A 168 -5.50 12.62 8.33
N GLY A 169 -5.11 13.26 9.43
CA GLY A 169 -4.86 12.58 10.70
C GLY A 169 -6.10 11.83 11.20
N ARG A 170 -7.29 12.42 11.09
CA ARG A 170 -8.55 11.76 11.45
C ARG A 170 -8.89 10.61 10.49
N LEU A 171 -8.65 10.79 9.19
CA LEU A 171 -8.85 9.72 8.20
C LEU A 171 -7.92 8.55 8.45
N PHE A 172 -6.66 8.80 8.78
CA PHE A 172 -5.71 7.76 9.13
C PHE A 172 -6.13 7.02 10.40
N ALA A 173 -6.46 7.75 11.47
CA ALA A 173 -6.95 7.14 12.70
C ALA A 173 -8.21 6.27 12.45
N ALA A 174 -9.14 6.75 11.63
CA ALA A 174 -10.35 6.03 11.27
C ALA A 174 -10.08 4.77 10.42
N GLY A 175 -9.05 4.79 9.58
CA GLY A 175 -8.69 3.68 8.68
C GLY A 175 -8.04 2.48 9.38
N ILE A 176 -7.42 2.67 10.54
CA ILE A 176 -6.70 1.60 11.25
C ILE A 176 -7.66 0.45 11.60
N ILE A 177 -8.78 0.75 12.23
CA ILE A 177 -9.71 -0.30 12.70
C ILE A 177 -10.31 -1.10 11.54
N PRO A 178 -10.90 -0.46 10.49
CA PRO A 178 -11.40 -1.20 9.33
C PRO A 178 -10.33 -2.00 8.61
N GLY A 179 -9.12 -1.45 8.45
CA GLY A 179 -8.01 -2.14 7.82
C GLY A 179 -7.61 -3.40 8.59
N MET A 180 -7.49 -3.32 9.91
CA MET A 180 -7.21 -4.47 10.77
C MET A 180 -8.35 -5.50 10.74
N MET A 181 -9.61 -5.07 10.69
CA MET A 181 -10.77 -5.97 10.56
C MET A 181 -10.71 -6.75 9.25
N VAL A 182 -10.45 -6.10 8.13
CA VAL A 182 -10.31 -6.78 6.83
C VAL A 182 -9.14 -7.76 6.84
N GLY A 183 -8.00 -7.38 7.40
CA GLY A 183 -6.86 -8.29 7.59
C GLY A 183 -7.23 -9.53 8.42
N ALA A 184 -7.94 -9.34 9.53
CA ALA A 184 -8.43 -10.44 10.38
C ALA A 184 -9.45 -11.32 9.63
N MET A 185 -10.33 -10.74 8.81
CA MET A 185 -11.27 -11.49 7.97
C MET A 185 -10.52 -12.36 6.94
N PHE A 186 -9.50 -11.83 6.27
CA PHE A 186 -8.68 -12.62 5.36
C PHE A 186 -7.96 -13.77 6.07
N MET A 187 -7.36 -13.51 7.25
CA MET A 187 -6.74 -14.57 8.05
C MET A 187 -7.76 -15.63 8.46
N THR A 188 -8.95 -15.23 8.91
CA THR A 188 -10.02 -16.15 9.30
C THR A 188 -10.49 -17.00 8.10
N TYR A 189 -10.67 -16.37 6.93
CA TYR A 189 -11.02 -17.08 5.70
C TYR A 189 -9.96 -18.14 5.33
N LEU A 190 -8.69 -17.77 5.35
CA LEU A 190 -7.58 -18.68 5.05
C LEU A 190 -7.51 -19.83 6.07
N LEU A 191 -7.70 -19.54 7.36
CA LEU A 191 -7.76 -20.55 8.42
C LEU A 191 -8.86 -21.58 8.13
N VAL A 192 -10.08 -21.11 7.90
CA VAL A 192 -11.23 -21.99 7.63
C VAL A 192 -11.01 -22.80 6.35
N LYS A 193 -10.46 -22.18 5.29
CA LYS A 193 -10.15 -22.84 4.01
C LYS A 193 -9.12 -23.95 4.19
N CYS A 194 -8.05 -23.71 4.94
CA CYS A 194 -7.00 -24.69 5.21
C CYS A 194 -7.43 -25.80 6.19
N LEU A 195 -8.32 -25.49 7.15
CA LEU A 195 -8.93 -26.51 8.02
C LEU A 195 -9.84 -27.47 7.25
N ARG A 196 -10.60 -26.94 6.26
CA ARG A 196 -11.47 -27.76 5.40
C ARG A 196 -10.71 -28.58 4.36
N ASN A 197 -9.60 -28.06 3.87
CA ASN A 197 -8.76 -28.72 2.88
C ASN A 197 -7.25 -28.58 3.26
N PRO A 198 -6.70 -29.49 4.06
CA PRO A 198 -5.30 -29.45 4.48
C PRO A 198 -4.29 -29.56 3.34
N ALA A 199 -4.71 -30.04 2.15
CA ALA A 199 -3.83 -30.14 0.99
C ALA A 199 -3.39 -28.78 0.43
N ILE A 200 -4.10 -27.70 0.74
CA ILE A 200 -3.79 -26.34 0.29
C ILE A 200 -2.47 -25.82 0.87
N ALA A 201 -2.19 -26.17 2.12
CA ALA A 201 -1.02 -25.69 2.86
C ALA A 201 -0.33 -26.88 3.54
N PRO A 202 0.78 -27.37 2.98
CA PRO A 202 1.54 -28.46 3.58
C PRO A 202 1.97 -28.15 5.00
N HIS A 203 1.81 -29.12 5.90
CA HIS A 203 2.19 -28.96 7.29
C HIS A 203 3.72 -28.93 7.42
N ASP A 204 4.27 -27.89 8.03
CA ASP A 204 5.71 -27.84 8.33
C ASP A 204 5.97 -28.67 9.60
N PRO A 205 6.76 -29.75 9.52
CA PRO A 205 7.02 -30.65 10.67
C PRO A 205 7.83 -29.96 11.77
N ASN A 206 8.52 -28.87 11.45
CA ASN A 206 9.34 -28.13 12.42
C ASN A 206 8.51 -27.10 13.16
N ARG A 207 8.05 -27.41 14.36
CA ARG A 207 7.36 -26.42 15.21
C ARG A 207 8.28 -25.24 15.56
N SER A 208 7.76 -24.03 15.43
CA SER A 208 8.49 -22.84 15.86
C SER A 208 8.56 -22.76 17.38
N SER A 209 9.77 -22.62 17.93
CA SER A 209 9.97 -22.33 19.32
C SER A 209 9.65 -20.85 19.60
N LEU A 210 9.17 -20.53 20.80
CA LEU A 210 8.96 -19.14 21.26
C LEU A 210 10.22 -18.28 21.10
N LEU A 211 11.40 -18.89 21.29
CA LEU A 211 12.68 -18.20 21.11
C LEU A 211 12.90 -17.74 19.65
N ASN A 212 12.46 -18.54 18.67
CA ASN A 212 12.56 -18.18 17.25
C ASN A 212 11.59 -17.06 16.88
N ILE A 213 10.41 -17.03 17.48
CA ILE A 213 9.43 -15.95 17.32
C ILE A 213 9.99 -14.64 17.88
N LEU A 214 10.53 -14.66 19.09
CA LEU A 214 11.16 -13.47 19.73
C LEU A 214 12.36 -12.95 18.92
N LYS A 215 13.21 -13.85 18.41
CA LYS A 215 14.32 -13.47 17.54
C LYS A 215 13.81 -12.83 16.24
N GLY A 216 12.71 -13.31 15.67
CA GLY A 216 12.06 -12.71 14.51
C GLY A 216 11.65 -11.27 14.77
N PHE A 217 10.97 -10.99 15.86
CA PHE A 217 10.56 -9.63 16.24
C PHE A 217 11.73 -8.65 16.39
N ARG A 218 12.89 -9.13 16.86
CA ARG A 218 14.11 -8.32 16.93
C ARG A 218 14.60 -7.84 15.55
N HIS A 219 14.23 -8.50 14.46
CA HIS A 219 14.62 -8.13 13.11
C HIS A 219 13.61 -7.18 12.43
N ILE A 220 12.41 -7.01 12.99
CA ILE A 220 11.35 -6.18 12.41
C ILE A 220 11.25 -4.81 13.10
N TRP A 221 11.82 -4.65 14.31
CA TRP A 221 11.65 -3.43 15.09
C TRP A 221 11.94 -2.13 14.32
N PRO A 222 12.93 -2.07 13.36
CA PRO A 222 13.17 -0.84 12.64
C PRO A 222 12.01 -0.46 11.73
N LEU A 223 11.34 -1.45 11.10
CA LEU A 223 10.16 -1.22 10.29
C LEU A 223 8.97 -0.77 11.16
N LEU A 224 8.77 -1.39 12.33
CA LEU A 224 7.74 -0.98 13.28
C LEU A 224 7.99 0.43 13.80
N LEU A 225 9.24 0.79 14.08
CA LEU A 225 9.63 2.14 14.48
C LEU A 225 9.32 3.15 13.38
N LEU A 226 9.62 2.84 12.12
CA LEU A 226 9.30 3.70 10.98
C LEU A 226 7.78 3.93 10.88
N ILE A 227 6.99 2.86 10.95
CA ILE A 227 5.52 2.92 10.90
C ILE A 227 5.00 3.79 12.05
N PHE A 228 5.46 3.53 13.27
CA PHE A 228 5.03 4.27 14.45
C PHE A 228 5.45 5.74 14.40
N ALA A 229 6.67 6.04 13.93
CA ALA A 229 7.15 7.41 13.78
C ALA A 229 6.29 8.20 12.78
N VAL A 230 5.99 7.61 11.62
CA VAL A 230 5.20 8.27 10.58
C VAL A 230 3.73 8.40 10.97
N ILE A 231 3.06 7.30 11.31
CA ILE A 231 1.63 7.32 11.66
C ILE A 231 1.42 8.07 12.98
N GLY A 232 2.25 7.78 13.98
CA GLY A 232 2.15 8.40 15.29
C GLY A 232 2.29 9.91 15.23
N SER A 233 3.28 10.43 14.48
CA SER A 233 3.47 11.89 14.34
C SER A 233 2.24 12.58 13.74
N ILE A 234 1.55 11.95 12.79
CA ILE A 234 0.35 12.49 12.17
C ILE A 234 -0.87 12.38 13.11
N VAL A 235 -1.10 11.20 13.68
CA VAL A 235 -2.29 10.92 14.51
C VAL A 235 -2.26 11.72 15.83
N PHE A 236 -1.08 11.88 16.44
CA PHE A 236 -0.92 12.70 17.65
C PHE A 236 -0.79 14.20 17.35
N GLY A 237 -0.81 14.60 16.08
CA GLY A 237 -0.76 16.01 15.69
C GLY A 237 0.61 16.67 15.91
N VAL A 238 1.69 15.88 16.00
CA VAL A 238 3.07 16.37 16.18
C VAL A 238 3.60 16.97 14.89
N ALA A 239 3.22 16.39 13.75
CA ALA A 239 3.66 16.82 12.42
C ALA A 239 2.51 16.74 11.41
N THR A 240 2.59 17.58 10.39
CA THR A 240 1.69 17.52 9.23
C THR A 240 1.99 16.25 8.40
N PRO A 241 1.07 15.77 7.56
CA PRO A 241 1.31 14.64 6.68
C PRO A 241 2.54 14.80 5.78
N THR A 242 2.80 16.02 5.31
CA THR A 242 3.96 16.33 4.46
C THR A 242 5.28 16.26 5.23
N GLU A 243 5.31 16.84 6.44
CA GLU A 243 6.49 16.77 7.32
C GLU A 243 6.78 15.32 7.73
N SER A 244 5.73 14.58 8.12
CA SER A 244 5.84 13.16 8.48
C SER A 244 6.34 12.30 7.33
N ALA A 245 5.90 12.57 6.10
CA ALA A 245 6.37 11.88 4.91
C ALA A 245 7.86 12.17 4.66
N GLY A 246 8.29 13.45 4.77
CA GLY A 246 9.69 13.83 4.63
C GLY A 246 10.60 13.17 5.68
N VAL A 247 10.21 13.23 6.95
CA VAL A 247 10.92 12.53 8.03
C VAL A 247 10.92 11.01 7.79
N GLY A 248 9.80 10.46 7.34
CA GLY A 248 9.67 9.05 6.99
C GLY A 248 10.67 8.61 5.91
N VAL A 249 10.84 9.42 4.84
CA VAL A 249 11.82 9.14 3.78
C VAL A 249 13.24 9.14 4.34
N VAL A 250 13.61 10.13 5.15
CA VAL A 250 14.94 10.19 5.76
C VAL A 250 15.18 8.98 6.67
N LEU A 251 14.22 8.66 7.54
CA LEU A 251 14.29 7.47 8.40
C LEU A 251 14.36 6.17 7.60
N ALA A 252 13.61 6.07 6.50
CA ALA A 252 13.66 4.90 5.62
C ALA A 252 15.04 4.75 4.98
N ILE A 253 15.65 5.83 4.49
CA ILE A 253 17.02 5.79 3.95
C ILE A 253 18.01 5.31 5.01
N LEU A 254 17.95 5.85 6.23
CA LEU A 254 18.83 5.47 7.34
C LEU A 254 18.64 4.00 7.73
N ILE A 255 17.39 3.58 7.93
CA ILE A 255 17.07 2.20 8.31
C ILE A 255 17.49 1.23 7.20
N CYS A 256 17.16 1.54 5.95
CA CYS A 256 17.48 0.68 4.81
C CYS A 256 18.98 0.62 4.50
N SER A 257 19.74 1.66 4.80
CA SER A 257 21.20 1.67 4.67
C SER A 257 21.90 0.84 5.73
N VAL A 258 21.36 0.84 6.97
CA VAL A 258 21.96 0.10 8.10
C VAL A 258 21.42 -1.33 8.21
N TRP A 259 20.13 -1.52 7.98
CA TRP A 259 19.41 -2.78 8.20
C TRP A 259 18.93 -3.45 6.92
N GLY A 260 18.93 -2.76 5.79
CA GLY A 260 18.60 -3.27 4.46
C GLY A 260 19.83 -3.43 3.59
N ASP A 261 19.58 -3.66 2.31
CA ASP A 261 20.59 -3.73 1.27
C ASP A 261 20.46 -2.52 0.32
N LEU A 262 20.18 -1.32 0.88
CA LEU A 262 20.02 -0.09 0.12
C LEU A 262 21.37 0.40 -0.36
N THR A 263 21.59 0.38 -1.66
CA THR A 263 22.76 0.98 -2.32
C THR A 263 22.36 2.31 -2.99
N LEU A 264 23.33 3.16 -3.29
CA LEU A 264 23.09 4.41 -4.01
C LEU A 264 22.39 4.18 -5.35
N SER A 265 22.74 3.11 -6.06
CA SER A 265 22.08 2.72 -7.30
C SER A 265 20.58 2.39 -7.09
N LYS A 266 20.26 1.62 -6.05
CA LYS A 266 18.87 1.30 -5.70
C LYS A 266 18.08 2.54 -5.27
N LEU A 267 18.71 3.48 -4.57
CA LEU A 267 18.10 4.75 -4.18
C LEU A 267 17.77 5.61 -5.41
N ILE A 268 18.70 5.73 -6.35
CA ILE A 268 18.46 6.47 -7.61
C ILE A 268 17.30 5.85 -8.39
N VAL A 269 17.24 4.52 -8.48
CA VAL A 269 16.13 3.82 -9.14
C VAL A 269 14.81 4.03 -8.38
N ALA A 270 14.82 4.05 -7.03
CA ALA A 270 13.63 4.35 -6.25
C ALA A 270 13.10 5.76 -6.51
N ILE A 271 13.98 6.76 -6.57
CA ILE A 271 13.63 8.14 -6.92
C ILE A 271 13.04 8.20 -8.33
N TYR A 272 13.70 7.59 -9.31
CA TYR A 272 13.23 7.58 -10.69
C TYR A 272 11.84 6.95 -10.83
N GLN A 273 11.61 5.81 -10.19
CA GLN A 273 10.31 5.12 -10.23
C GLN A 273 9.23 5.91 -9.47
N SER A 274 9.57 6.56 -8.36
CA SER A 274 8.60 7.39 -7.64
C SER A 274 8.14 8.59 -8.47
N VAL A 275 9.03 9.19 -9.26
CA VAL A 275 8.68 10.26 -10.21
C VAL A 275 7.78 9.71 -11.31
N LEU A 276 8.11 8.55 -11.89
CA LEU A 276 7.33 7.91 -12.95
C LEU A 276 5.90 7.51 -12.49
N LEU A 277 5.74 7.11 -11.25
CA LEU A 277 4.43 6.76 -10.68
C LEU A 277 3.58 8.00 -10.33
N PHE A 278 4.23 9.15 -10.16
CA PHE A 278 3.54 10.41 -9.86
C PHE A 278 3.14 11.17 -11.13
N THR A 279 3.85 10.98 -12.25
CA THR A 279 3.54 11.61 -13.54
C THR A 279 2.58 10.77 -14.37
#